data_9afe6fc9106bca9266bb715a8ac70bb8
#
_entry.id   9afe6fc9106bca9266bb715a8ac70bb8
#
_cell.length_a   1.000
_cell.length_b   1.000
_cell.length_c   1.000
_cell.angle_alpha   90.00
_cell.angle_beta   90.00
_cell.angle_gamma   90.00
#
_symmetry.space_group_name_H-M   'P 1'
#
loop_
_entity.id
_entity.type
_entity.pdbx_description
1 polymer ?
#
loop_
_entity_poly.entity_id
_entity_poly.type
_entity_poly.pdbx_seq_one_letter_code
_entity_poly.pdbx_strand_id
1 'polypeptide(L)'
;MKSFSIAKSRRVRSSPYTSRIEKQGVTAYTSYNHMLLPAAFGTLEDAYHHLKENVQVWDVAGERQVEILGKDSGKLVQLMTCRDLSKSKIGRCYYCPIIDDQAGLINDPVILKLSEERWWISIADSDVILFAKGLAIGNKFDVKIFEPNVDILAVQGPKSFKLMEKIFGKKITEMKFFGFDYFEFSGAKHLIARSGWSKQGGYEIYVENTKSGLALYDKLFEVGKEFNVKPGCPNLIERIESALLSYGNDIDNNDNPLECGLDKYVNLDTDVNFLGKEKLKEIKKQGIKRRLMGVKIETKTINVAKSIKIFDEKNNEIGELRSGWYSPHFEKVIGIAMIMKPYWEVSQLVKIEINKQTFDGKVCDLPFI
;
A
#
# COMPACT_ATOMS: atom_id res chain seq x y z
N MET A 1 8.80 -0.76 29.49
CA MET A 1 8.72 -1.94 28.60
C MET A 1 10.13 -2.27 28.11
N LYS A 2 10.52 -3.56 28.07
CA LYS A 2 11.78 -3.94 27.40
C LYS A 2 11.59 -3.71 25.91
N SER A 3 12.46 -2.91 25.29
CA SER A 3 12.48 -2.72 23.84
C SER A 3 12.99 -4.00 23.19
N PHE A 4 12.22 -4.58 22.28
CA PHE A 4 12.69 -5.68 21.43
C PHE A 4 13.50 -5.09 20.28
N SER A 5 14.64 -5.68 19.94
CA SER A 5 15.43 -5.31 18.78
C SER A 5 15.30 -6.38 17.69
N ILE A 6 15.23 -5.94 16.44
CA ILE A 6 15.31 -6.87 15.30
C ILE A 6 16.78 -7.12 14.97
N ALA A 7 17.19 -8.40 14.98
CA ALA A 7 18.54 -8.77 14.58
C ALA A 7 18.73 -8.57 13.06
N LYS A 8 19.63 -7.66 12.68
CA LYS A 8 20.01 -7.46 11.27
C LYS A 8 20.61 -8.75 10.71
N SER A 9 20.10 -9.24 9.61
CA SER A 9 20.55 -10.50 8.98
C SER A 9 20.20 -10.50 7.49
N ARG A 10 20.68 -11.53 6.75
CA ARG A 10 20.28 -11.72 5.35
C ARG A 10 18.78 -11.97 5.16
N ARG A 11 18.07 -12.37 6.20
CA ARG A 11 16.61 -12.58 6.18
C ARG A 11 15.83 -11.29 6.34
N VAL A 12 16.43 -10.26 6.95
CA VAL A 12 15.84 -8.93 7.11
C VAL A 12 16.86 -7.93 6.56
N ARG A 13 16.68 -7.57 5.30
CA ARG A 13 17.59 -6.68 4.55
C ARG A 13 17.46 -5.23 5.02
N SER A 14 18.52 -4.47 4.85
CA SER A 14 18.51 -3.00 5.02
C SER A 14 18.48 -2.34 3.66
N SER A 15 17.91 -1.14 3.58
CA SER A 15 18.03 -0.28 2.40
C SER A 15 19.38 0.45 2.37
N PRO A 16 19.79 1.03 1.24
CA PRO A 16 20.94 1.93 1.18
C PRO A 16 20.78 3.17 2.07
N TYR A 17 19.55 3.56 2.38
CA TYR A 17 19.25 4.76 3.18
C TYR A 17 19.28 4.53 4.68
N THR A 18 19.33 3.29 5.15
CA THR A 18 19.23 2.92 6.58
C THR A 18 20.13 3.73 7.48
N SER A 19 21.41 3.95 7.11
CA SER A 19 22.35 4.73 7.93
C SER A 19 21.97 6.21 8.05
N ARG A 20 21.27 6.77 7.05
CA ARG A 20 20.75 8.13 7.06
C ARG A 20 19.49 8.23 7.92
N ILE A 21 18.62 7.24 7.79
CA ILE A 21 17.40 7.09 8.58
C ILE A 21 17.73 6.98 10.08
N GLU A 22 18.72 6.18 10.44
CA GLU A 22 19.19 6.04 11.82
C GLU A 22 19.72 7.38 12.39
N LYS A 23 20.48 8.15 11.59
CA LYS A 23 20.95 9.50 11.98
C LYS A 23 19.81 10.51 12.12
N GLN A 24 18.71 10.32 11.44
CA GLN A 24 17.53 11.18 11.51
C GLN A 24 16.58 10.82 12.65
N GLY A 25 16.92 9.82 13.47
CA GLY A 25 16.20 9.51 14.69
C GLY A 25 14.98 8.60 14.51
N VAL A 26 15.06 7.63 13.60
CA VAL A 26 14.04 6.57 13.52
C VAL A 26 13.92 5.87 14.87
N THR A 27 12.70 5.73 15.36
CA THR A 27 12.40 5.12 16.67
C THR A 27 11.83 3.71 16.59
N ALA A 28 11.33 3.32 15.41
CA ALA A 28 10.82 1.96 15.17
C ALA A 28 10.99 1.54 13.72
N TYR A 29 11.17 0.24 13.53
CA TYR A 29 11.11 -0.44 12.23
C TYR A 29 10.07 -1.54 12.28
N THR A 30 9.47 -1.84 11.14
CA THR A 30 8.77 -3.10 10.86
C THR A 30 9.49 -3.89 9.79
N SER A 31 9.13 -5.15 9.62
CA SER A 31 9.58 -5.97 8.49
C SER A 31 8.53 -5.90 7.38
N TYR A 32 8.96 -5.66 6.15
CA TYR A 32 8.11 -5.60 4.97
C TYR A 32 8.88 -6.17 3.77
N ASN A 33 8.35 -7.20 3.11
CA ASN A 33 9.04 -7.94 2.05
C ASN A 33 10.49 -8.32 2.41
N HIS A 34 10.69 -8.84 3.62
CA HIS A 34 12.00 -9.22 4.15
C HIS A 34 13.01 -8.06 4.27
N MET A 35 12.53 -6.83 4.37
CA MET A 35 13.34 -5.62 4.58
C MET A 35 12.91 -4.84 5.81
N LEU A 36 13.84 -4.08 6.38
CA LEU A 36 13.53 -3.07 7.38
C LEU A 36 12.79 -1.92 6.70
N LEU A 37 11.60 -1.63 7.18
CA LEU A 37 10.81 -0.46 6.79
C LEU A 37 10.69 0.47 8.01
N PRO A 38 11.09 1.74 7.92
CA PRO A 38 10.85 2.70 8.99
C PRO A 38 9.36 2.78 9.33
N ALA A 39 9.04 2.75 10.63
CA ALA A 39 7.68 2.74 11.13
C ALA A 39 7.36 3.92 12.06
N ALA A 40 8.37 4.61 12.61
CA ALA A 40 8.15 5.80 13.42
C ALA A 40 9.40 6.69 13.53
N PHE A 41 9.16 8.01 13.64
CA PHE A 41 10.13 9.08 13.93
C PHE A 41 9.61 10.01 15.03
N GLY A 42 9.07 9.48 16.11
CA GLY A 42 8.42 10.22 17.18
C GLY A 42 6.98 9.76 17.37
N THR A 43 6.07 10.66 17.71
CA THR A 43 4.66 10.31 17.88
C THR A 43 3.97 10.17 16.52
N LEU A 44 3.01 9.23 16.44
CA LEU A 44 2.24 9.02 15.22
C LEU A 44 1.38 10.24 14.86
N GLU A 45 0.88 10.95 15.87
CA GLU A 45 0.04 12.15 15.72
C GLU A 45 0.84 13.35 15.20
N ASP A 46 2.06 13.59 15.72
CA ASP A 46 2.93 14.66 15.18
C ASP A 46 3.30 14.38 13.73
N ALA A 47 3.59 13.13 13.39
CA ALA A 47 3.88 12.71 12.02
C ALA A 47 2.65 12.87 11.10
N TYR A 48 1.44 12.61 11.61
CA TYR A 48 0.18 12.80 10.90
C TYR A 48 -0.06 14.27 10.55
N HIS A 49 0.01 15.18 11.53
CA HIS A 49 -0.17 16.62 11.29
C HIS A 49 0.90 17.18 10.35
N HIS A 50 2.15 16.77 10.56
CA HIS A 50 3.24 17.19 9.68
C HIS A 50 3.02 16.75 8.23
N LEU A 51 2.57 15.51 8.00
CA LEU A 51 2.29 14.97 6.67
C LEU A 51 1.18 15.76 5.96
N LYS A 52 0.14 16.16 6.68
CA LYS A 52 -1.00 16.93 6.13
C LYS A 52 -0.66 18.39 5.78
N GLU A 53 0.41 18.95 6.34
CA GLU A 53 0.74 20.37 6.18
C GLU A 53 2.03 20.61 5.40
N ASN A 54 2.94 19.65 5.38
CA ASN A 54 4.30 19.86 4.91
C ASN A 54 4.72 18.81 3.86
N VAL A 55 5.98 18.37 3.93
CA VAL A 55 6.52 17.29 3.09
C VAL A 55 7.37 16.34 3.93
N GLN A 56 7.22 15.05 3.66
CA GLN A 56 8.03 14.00 4.26
C GLN A 56 8.76 13.22 3.16
N VAL A 57 9.95 12.73 3.48
CA VAL A 57 10.70 11.77 2.66
C VAL A 57 10.71 10.44 3.39
N TRP A 58 10.23 9.40 2.73
CA TRP A 58 10.09 8.05 3.26
C TRP A 58 11.04 7.10 2.55
N ASP A 59 11.77 6.30 3.31
CA ASP A 59 12.45 5.11 2.78
C ASP A 59 11.42 3.99 2.72
N VAL A 60 10.92 3.73 1.53
CA VAL A 60 9.98 2.64 1.25
C VAL A 60 10.61 1.57 0.34
N ALA A 61 11.92 1.37 0.42
CA ALA A 61 12.64 0.35 -0.33
C ALA A 61 12.14 -1.08 -0.05
N GLY A 62 11.41 -1.28 1.05
CA GLY A 62 10.69 -2.52 1.34
C GLY A 62 9.56 -2.83 0.35
N GLU A 63 9.04 -1.85 -0.38
CA GLU A 63 8.15 -2.05 -1.53
C GLU A 63 8.95 -2.57 -2.72
N ARG A 64 9.25 -3.86 -2.71
CA ARG A 64 10.10 -4.48 -3.73
C ARG A 64 9.39 -4.55 -5.08
N GLN A 65 10.20 -4.59 -6.14
CA GLN A 65 9.68 -4.77 -7.49
C GLN A 65 9.79 -6.22 -7.91
N VAL A 66 8.77 -6.74 -8.57
CA VAL A 66 8.89 -7.94 -9.39
C VAL A 66 8.94 -7.50 -10.83
N GLU A 67 10.07 -7.68 -11.50
CA GLU A 67 10.20 -7.41 -12.94
C GLU A 67 9.81 -8.63 -13.74
N ILE A 68 8.91 -8.42 -14.71
CA ILE A 68 8.49 -9.40 -15.71
C ILE A 68 8.88 -8.86 -17.08
N LEU A 69 9.82 -9.56 -17.74
CA LEU A 69 10.40 -9.17 -19.01
C LEU A 69 10.25 -10.29 -20.03
N GLY A 70 9.81 -9.98 -21.23
CA GLY A 70 9.70 -10.92 -22.35
C GLY A 70 8.40 -10.83 -23.11
N LYS A 71 8.32 -11.53 -24.23
CA LYS A 71 7.20 -11.44 -25.19
C LYS A 71 5.82 -11.83 -24.60
N ASP A 72 5.81 -12.67 -23.57
CA ASP A 72 4.57 -13.07 -22.89
C ASP A 72 4.36 -12.34 -21.56
N SER A 73 5.16 -11.29 -21.26
CA SER A 73 5.07 -10.54 -20.00
C SER A 73 3.68 -9.95 -19.77
N GLY A 74 3.09 -9.32 -20.79
CA GLY A 74 1.74 -8.76 -20.70
C GLY A 74 0.66 -9.82 -20.47
N LYS A 75 0.82 -11.04 -21.05
CA LYS A 75 -0.10 -12.16 -20.81
C LYS A 75 -0.02 -12.66 -19.38
N LEU A 76 1.20 -12.78 -18.82
CA LEU A 76 1.39 -13.21 -17.45
C LEU A 76 0.81 -12.19 -16.48
N VAL A 77 1.12 -10.90 -16.66
CA VAL A 77 0.60 -9.83 -15.81
C VAL A 77 -0.93 -9.79 -15.85
N GLN A 78 -1.55 -9.93 -17.04
CA GLN A 78 -3.00 -10.01 -17.16
C GLN A 78 -3.59 -11.26 -16.50
N LEU A 79 -2.91 -12.42 -16.58
CA LEU A 79 -3.38 -13.64 -15.94
C LEU A 79 -3.45 -13.51 -14.41
N MET A 80 -2.55 -12.73 -13.81
CA MET A 80 -2.45 -12.56 -12.36
C MET A 80 -3.51 -11.63 -11.77
N THR A 81 -4.01 -10.63 -12.54
CA THR A 81 -4.89 -9.59 -12.00
C THR A 81 -6.30 -9.67 -12.55
N CYS A 82 -7.28 -9.40 -11.69
CA CYS A 82 -8.69 -9.27 -12.07
C CYS A 82 -9.02 -7.95 -12.79
N ARG A 83 -8.05 -7.03 -12.90
CA ARG A 83 -8.20 -5.78 -13.65
C ARG A 83 -7.88 -5.98 -15.12
N ASP A 84 -8.74 -5.46 -16.00
CA ASP A 84 -8.47 -5.46 -17.44
C ASP A 84 -7.34 -4.46 -17.78
N LEU A 85 -6.23 -5.00 -18.28
CA LEU A 85 -5.06 -4.23 -18.71
C LEU A 85 -4.93 -4.12 -20.24
N SER A 86 -5.91 -4.59 -21.01
CA SER A 86 -5.89 -4.56 -22.48
C SER A 86 -5.68 -3.15 -23.08
N LYS A 87 -6.14 -2.12 -22.34
CA LYS A 87 -5.97 -0.69 -22.72
C LYS A 87 -4.88 0.01 -21.92
N SER A 88 -4.00 -0.75 -21.27
CA SER A 88 -2.90 -0.16 -20.50
C SER A 88 -1.88 0.53 -21.38
N LYS A 89 -1.32 1.64 -20.91
CA LYS A 89 -0.38 2.50 -21.65
C LYS A 89 0.98 2.51 -20.98
N ILE A 90 2.04 2.54 -21.75
CA ILE A 90 3.41 2.79 -21.29
C ILE A 90 3.45 4.16 -20.58
N GLY A 91 4.23 4.26 -19.50
CA GLY A 91 4.31 5.49 -18.70
C GLY A 91 3.15 5.65 -17.69
N ARG A 92 2.38 4.57 -17.43
CA ARG A 92 1.26 4.59 -16.49
C ARG A 92 1.39 3.50 -15.44
N CYS A 93 0.92 3.83 -14.24
CA CYS A 93 0.74 2.92 -13.11
C CYS A 93 -0.72 2.46 -13.01
N TYR A 94 -0.93 1.27 -12.48
CA TYR A 94 -2.26 0.66 -12.31
C TYR A 94 -2.31 -0.07 -10.96
N TYR A 95 -3.25 0.29 -10.09
CA TYR A 95 -3.54 -0.53 -8.92
C TYR A 95 -4.30 -1.78 -9.34
N CYS A 96 -3.75 -2.95 -9.05
CA CYS A 96 -4.20 -4.21 -9.62
C CYS A 96 -4.26 -5.31 -8.55
N PRO A 97 -5.43 -5.62 -8.00
CA PRO A 97 -5.55 -6.80 -7.15
C PRO A 97 -5.11 -8.06 -7.88
N ILE A 98 -4.18 -8.79 -7.30
CA ILE A 98 -3.72 -10.11 -7.75
C ILE A 98 -4.44 -11.16 -6.93
N ILE A 99 -5.01 -12.17 -7.60
CA ILE A 99 -5.80 -13.21 -6.96
C ILE A 99 -5.36 -14.61 -7.40
N ASP A 100 -5.68 -15.60 -6.58
CA ASP A 100 -5.53 -17.02 -6.91
C ASP A 100 -6.75 -17.60 -7.65
N ASP A 101 -6.75 -18.88 -7.91
CA ASP A 101 -7.83 -19.62 -8.60
C ASP A 101 -9.12 -19.71 -7.78
N GLN A 102 -9.06 -19.52 -6.46
CA GLN A 102 -10.22 -19.47 -5.55
C GLN A 102 -10.69 -18.03 -5.31
N ALA A 103 -10.13 -17.05 -6.05
CA ALA A 103 -10.37 -15.62 -5.91
C ALA A 103 -9.82 -14.99 -4.61
N GLY A 104 -8.97 -15.68 -3.87
CA GLY A 104 -8.26 -15.16 -2.71
C GLY A 104 -7.20 -14.13 -3.12
N LEU A 105 -7.12 -13.01 -2.40
CA LEU A 105 -6.13 -11.97 -2.65
C LEU A 105 -4.72 -12.46 -2.34
N ILE A 106 -3.82 -12.41 -3.32
CA ILE A 106 -2.39 -12.69 -3.17
C ILE A 106 -1.63 -11.41 -2.84
N ASN A 107 -2.04 -10.29 -3.43
CA ASN A 107 -1.43 -8.97 -3.25
C ASN A 107 -2.33 -7.89 -3.86
N ASP A 108 -2.09 -6.64 -3.51
CA ASP A 108 -2.77 -5.47 -4.08
C ASP A 108 -1.78 -4.40 -4.62
N PRO A 109 -0.90 -4.80 -5.55
CA PRO A 109 0.22 -3.97 -5.97
C PRO A 109 -0.19 -2.80 -6.86
N VAL A 110 0.78 -1.89 -7.05
CA VAL A 110 0.80 -0.97 -8.18
C VAL A 110 1.67 -1.57 -9.29
N ILE A 111 1.10 -1.71 -10.49
CA ILE A 111 1.78 -2.25 -11.68
C ILE A 111 2.18 -1.11 -12.59
N LEU A 112 3.46 -1.07 -13.02
CA LEU A 112 4.01 -0.09 -13.93
C LEU A 112 4.26 -0.73 -15.30
N LYS A 113 3.67 -0.19 -16.37
CA LYS A 113 3.97 -0.62 -17.75
C LYS A 113 5.14 0.18 -18.31
N LEU A 114 6.33 -0.42 -18.29
CA LEU A 114 7.58 0.21 -18.72
C LEU A 114 7.76 0.15 -20.24
N SER A 115 7.35 -0.97 -20.86
CA SER A 115 7.27 -1.16 -22.30
C SER A 115 6.21 -2.21 -22.61
N GLU A 116 6.03 -2.61 -23.88
CA GLU A 116 5.11 -3.69 -24.24
C GLU A 116 5.56 -5.06 -23.66
N GLU A 117 6.86 -5.25 -23.48
CA GLU A 117 7.46 -6.50 -23.00
C GLU A 117 8.13 -6.36 -21.62
N ARG A 118 7.91 -5.25 -20.89
CA ARG A 118 8.56 -5.00 -19.60
C ARG A 118 7.61 -4.36 -18.60
N TRP A 119 7.43 -5.03 -17.47
CA TRP A 119 6.52 -4.61 -16.41
C TRP A 119 7.21 -4.70 -15.05
N TRP A 120 6.92 -3.73 -14.19
CA TRP A 120 7.22 -3.82 -12.77
C TRP A 120 5.92 -3.98 -11.97
N ILE A 121 5.95 -4.87 -10.99
CA ILE A 121 4.92 -5.03 -9.99
C ILE A 121 5.52 -4.53 -8.68
N SER A 122 5.08 -3.36 -8.20
CA SER A 122 5.46 -2.78 -6.90
C SER A 122 4.58 -3.43 -5.84
N ILE A 123 5.15 -4.40 -5.11
CA ILE A 123 4.38 -5.34 -4.29
C ILE A 123 4.11 -4.84 -2.88
N ALA A 124 2.93 -5.16 -2.36
CA ALA A 124 2.67 -5.21 -0.93
C ALA A 124 3.38 -6.43 -0.29
N ASP A 125 3.22 -6.65 1.01
CA ASP A 125 3.98 -7.65 1.78
C ASP A 125 3.56 -9.09 1.49
N SER A 126 3.97 -9.63 0.32
CA SER A 126 3.83 -11.06 0.00
C SER A 126 4.76 -11.53 -1.11
N ASP A 127 4.96 -12.85 -1.25
CA ASP A 127 5.90 -13.50 -2.18
C ASP A 127 5.38 -13.58 -3.62
N VAL A 128 4.91 -12.48 -4.21
CA VAL A 128 4.38 -12.39 -5.58
C VAL A 128 5.35 -12.96 -6.62
N ILE A 129 6.67 -12.82 -6.41
CA ILE A 129 7.67 -13.33 -7.34
C ILE A 129 7.60 -14.86 -7.51
N LEU A 130 7.31 -15.60 -6.44
CA LEU A 130 7.17 -17.05 -6.49
C LEU A 130 5.87 -17.46 -7.19
N PHE A 131 4.78 -16.75 -6.92
CA PHE A 131 3.50 -16.92 -7.59
C PHE A 131 3.63 -16.68 -9.11
N ALA A 132 4.24 -15.55 -9.51
CA ALA A 132 4.48 -15.23 -10.92
C ALA A 132 5.33 -16.30 -11.64
N LYS A 133 6.42 -16.80 -11.00
CA LYS A 133 7.25 -17.86 -11.54
C LYS A 133 6.47 -19.17 -11.71
N GLY A 134 5.65 -19.55 -10.72
CA GLY A 134 4.82 -20.76 -10.79
C GLY A 134 3.84 -20.70 -11.95
N LEU A 135 3.14 -19.57 -12.13
CA LEU A 135 2.22 -19.36 -13.24
C LEU A 135 2.93 -19.37 -14.61
N ALA A 136 4.10 -18.72 -14.70
CA ALA A 136 4.87 -18.69 -15.94
C ALA A 136 5.31 -20.10 -16.38
N ILE A 137 5.78 -20.94 -15.45
CA ILE A 137 6.17 -22.33 -15.71
C ILE A 137 4.96 -23.15 -16.14
N GLY A 138 3.85 -23.07 -15.40
CA GLY A 138 2.63 -23.83 -15.69
C GLY A 138 2.01 -23.50 -17.05
N ASN A 139 2.10 -22.24 -17.48
CA ASN A 139 1.59 -21.75 -18.77
C ASN A 139 2.65 -21.75 -19.90
N LYS A 140 3.90 -22.13 -19.61
CA LYS A 140 5.02 -22.13 -20.57
C LYS A 140 5.25 -20.75 -21.21
N PHE A 141 5.08 -19.67 -20.44
CA PHE A 141 5.32 -18.31 -20.92
C PHE A 141 6.80 -18.03 -21.10
N ASP A 142 7.14 -17.37 -22.21
CA ASP A 142 8.50 -16.91 -22.50
C ASP A 142 8.76 -15.56 -21.82
N VAL A 143 9.16 -15.64 -20.55
CA VAL A 143 9.44 -14.48 -19.68
C VAL A 143 10.63 -14.74 -18.77
N LYS A 144 11.32 -13.66 -18.38
CA LYS A 144 12.26 -13.61 -17.26
C LYS A 144 11.59 -12.89 -16.09
N ILE A 145 11.66 -13.49 -14.88
CA ILE A 145 11.05 -12.96 -13.68
C ILE A 145 12.12 -12.86 -12.61
N PHE A 146 12.37 -11.66 -12.13
CA PHE A 146 13.40 -11.39 -11.11
C PHE A 146 13.06 -10.15 -10.28
N GLU A 147 13.75 -9.98 -9.14
CA GLU A 147 13.74 -8.76 -8.35
C GLU A 147 14.85 -7.85 -8.88
N PRO A 148 14.54 -6.69 -9.50
CA PRO A 148 15.54 -5.74 -9.92
C PRO A 148 16.15 -5.02 -8.71
N ASN A 149 17.36 -4.49 -8.86
CA ASN A 149 18.00 -3.68 -7.82
C ASN A 149 17.41 -2.25 -7.84
N VAL A 150 16.27 -2.08 -7.21
CA VAL A 150 15.54 -0.81 -7.15
C VAL A 150 15.18 -0.51 -5.70
N ASP A 151 15.55 0.68 -5.24
CA ASP A 151 15.23 1.17 -3.90
C ASP A 151 14.33 2.40 -4.02
N ILE A 152 13.12 2.35 -3.43
CA ILE A 152 12.14 3.41 -3.58
C ILE A 152 12.26 4.44 -2.46
N LEU A 153 12.23 5.72 -2.84
CA LEU A 153 11.97 6.85 -1.96
C LEU A 153 10.60 7.44 -2.27
N ALA A 154 9.77 7.64 -1.26
CA ALA A 154 8.53 8.38 -1.41
C ALA A 154 8.68 9.80 -0.85
N VAL A 155 8.19 10.79 -1.60
CA VAL A 155 8.15 12.21 -1.20
C VAL A 155 6.69 12.59 -1.11
N GLN A 156 6.14 12.66 0.10
CA GLN A 156 4.71 12.75 0.36
C GLN A 156 4.33 14.02 1.12
N GLY A 157 3.14 14.54 0.86
CA GLY A 157 2.58 15.72 1.50
C GLY A 157 2.36 16.90 0.53
N PRO A 158 1.56 17.92 0.91
CA PRO A 158 1.14 19.00 0.01
C PRO A 158 2.29 19.85 -0.54
N LYS A 159 3.42 19.92 0.17
CA LYS A 159 4.60 20.67 -0.29
C LYS A 159 5.55 19.82 -1.16
N SER A 160 5.26 18.53 -1.37
CA SER A 160 6.07 17.64 -2.21
C SER A 160 6.20 18.15 -3.65
N PHE A 161 5.14 18.75 -4.20
CA PHE A 161 5.14 19.30 -5.56
C PHE A 161 6.18 20.39 -5.73
N LYS A 162 6.25 21.34 -4.78
CA LYS A 162 7.23 22.43 -4.80
C LYS A 162 8.66 21.95 -4.62
N LEU A 163 8.86 20.98 -3.71
CA LEU A 163 10.17 20.38 -3.49
C LEU A 163 10.66 19.66 -4.74
N MET A 164 9.82 18.85 -5.35
CA MET A 164 10.19 18.07 -6.55
C MET A 164 10.39 18.97 -7.76
N GLU A 165 9.57 20.01 -7.95
CA GLU A 165 9.77 21.04 -9.00
C GLU A 165 11.13 21.71 -8.87
N LYS A 166 11.54 22.04 -7.64
CA LYS A 166 12.82 22.72 -7.41
C LYS A 166 14.04 21.86 -7.73
N ILE A 167 13.91 20.53 -7.62
CA ILE A 167 14.99 19.58 -7.93
C ILE A 167 14.98 19.15 -9.40
N PHE A 168 13.80 18.86 -9.97
CA PHE A 168 13.64 18.26 -11.29
C PHE A 168 13.04 19.18 -12.35
N GLY A 169 12.69 20.41 -11.98
CA GLY A 169 12.09 21.40 -12.87
C GLY A 169 10.57 21.20 -13.05
N LYS A 170 9.94 22.15 -13.75
CA LYS A 170 8.47 22.25 -13.89
C LYS A 170 7.80 21.00 -14.49
N LYS A 171 8.49 20.31 -15.41
CA LYS A 171 7.94 19.11 -16.09
C LYS A 171 7.39 18.06 -15.12
N ILE A 172 7.98 17.91 -13.92
CA ILE A 172 7.55 16.90 -12.95
C ILE A 172 6.15 17.17 -12.42
N THR A 173 5.76 18.44 -12.27
CA THR A 173 4.44 18.84 -11.75
C THR A 173 3.33 18.69 -12.80
N GLU A 174 3.67 18.55 -14.07
CA GLU A 174 2.73 18.34 -15.17
C GLU A 174 2.28 16.88 -15.30
N MET A 175 2.97 15.97 -14.63
CA MET A 175 2.57 14.55 -14.62
C MET A 175 1.18 14.37 -14.01
N LYS A 176 0.35 13.55 -14.68
CA LYS A 176 -0.96 13.14 -14.12
C LYS A 176 -0.76 12.10 -13.02
N PHE A 177 -1.68 12.05 -12.07
CA PHE A 177 -1.71 10.98 -11.06
C PHE A 177 -1.64 9.59 -11.72
N PHE A 178 -0.82 8.71 -11.16
CA PHE A 178 -0.48 7.41 -11.73
C PHE A 178 0.19 7.48 -13.12
N GLY A 179 0.81 8.62 -13.47
CA GLY A 179 1.80 8.71 -14.54
C GLY A 179 3.21 8.57 -13.99
N PHE A 180 4.12 8.09 -14.79
CA PHE A 180 5.55 8.14 -14.50
C PHE A 180 6.35 8.60 -15.74
N ASP A 181 7.54 9.15 -15.49
CA ASP A 181 8.52 9.51 -16.49
C ASP A 181 9.93 9.41 -15.90
N TYR A 182 10.94 9.53 -16.73
CA TYR A 182 12.34 9.49 -16.31
C TYR A 182 12.90 10.90 -16.16
N PHE A 183 13.57 11.14 -15.03
CA PHE A 183 14.23 12.40 -14.69
C PHE A 183 15.68 12.18 -14.35
N GLU A 184 16.53 13.11 -14.78
CA GLU A 184 17.97 13.02 -14.52
C GLU A 184 18.35 13.70 -13.20
N PHE A 185 19.21 13.03 -12.43
CA PHE A 185 19.84 13.59 -11.25
C PHE A 185 21.25 12.99 -11.08
N SER A 186 22.26 13.85 -10.93
CA SER A 186 23.67 13.43 -10.74
C SER A 186 24.16 12.39 -11.75
N GLY A 187 23.83 12.57 -13.03
CA GLY A 187 24.26 11.71 -14.14
C GLY A 187 23.56 10.34 -14.19
N ALA A 188 22.50 10.14 -13.44
CA ALA A 188 21.66 8.94 -13.52
C ALA A 188 20.19 9.32 -13.80
N LYS A 189 19.48 8.45 -14.53
CA LYS A 189 18.04 8.57 -14.74
C LYS A 189 17.30 7.79 -13.67
N HIS A 190 16.30 8.43 -13.08
CA HIS A 190 15.39 7.81 -12.12
C HIS A 190 13.99 7.80 -12.69
N LEU A 191 13.30 6.67 -12.62
CA LEU A 191 11.87 6.62 -12.86
C LEU A 191 11.18 7.29 -11.68
N ILE A 192 10.34 8.29 -11.96
CA ILE A 192 9.54 8.97 -10.93
C ILE A 192 8.09 8.85 -11.30
N ALA A 193 7.30 8.27 -10.41
CA ALA A 193 5.85 8.17 -10.55
C ALA A 193 5.16 9.23 -9.67
N ARG A 194 4.09 9.82 -10.19
CA ARG A 194 3.19 10.63 -9.39
C ARG A 194 2.21 9.73 -8.66
N SER A 195 2.66 9.15 -7.59
CA SER A 195 1.98 8.15 -6.77
C SER A 195 2.39 8.28 -5.30
N GLY A 196 1.90 7.40 -4.47
CA GLY A 196 2.24 7.32 -3.06
C GLY A 196 1.10 6.75 -2.22
N TRP A 197 1.45 6.28 -1.05
CA TRP A 197 0.51 5.67 -0.12
C TRP A 197 0.03 6.68 0.94
N SER A 198 -0.41 7.85 0.43
CA SER A 198 -1.12 8.87 1.20
C SER A 198 -2.06 9.65 0.28
N LYS A 199 -3.15 10.20 0.80
CA LYS A 199 -4.01 11.15 0.05
C LYS A 199 -3.47 12.59 0.07
N GLN A 200 -2.28 12.81 0.62
CA GLN A 200 -1.69 14.15 0.73
C GLN A 200 -0.94 14.59 -0.54
N GLY A 201 -0.89 13.71 -1.55
CA GLY A 201 -0.14 13.90 -2.80
C GLY A 201 1.34 13.62 -2.65
N GLY A 202 2.01 13.41 -3.77
CA GLY A 202 3.44 13.10 -3.75
C GLY A 202 3.95 12.37 -4.96
N TYR A 203 5.16 11.83 -4.78
CA TYR A 203 5.90 11.09 -5.79
C TYR A 203 6.61 9.90 -5.17
N GLU A 204 6.80 8.86 -5.98
CA GLU A 204 7.67 7.72 -5.69
C GLU A 204 8.81 7.70 -6.69
N ILE A 205 10.03 7.65 -6.18
CA ILE A 205 11.27 7.69 -6.95
C ILE A 205 11.89 6.30 -6.92
N TYR A 206 11.93 5.64 -8.06
CA TYR A 206 12.48 4.31 -8.24
C TYR A 206 13.96 4.43 -8.57
N VAL A 207 14.82 4.11 -7.62
CA VAL A 207 16.27 4.33 -7.69
C VAL A 207 16.99 3.04 -8.05
N GLU A 208 17.51 2.95 -9.27
CA GLU A 208 18.34 1.82 -9.73
C GLU A 208 19.83 2.02 -9.46
N ASN A 209 20.28 3.26 -9.23
CA ASN A 209 21.69 3.60 -8.94
C ASN A 209 21.84 4.10 -7.50
N THR A 210 22.34 3.25 -6.63
CA THR A 210 22.50 3.53 -5.19
C THR A 210 23.29 4.82 -4.91
N LYS A 211 24.41 5.08 -5.64
CA LYS A 211 25.23 6.29 -5.42
C LYS A 211 24.43 7.55 -5.72
N SER A 212 23.74 7.61 -6.85
CA SER A 212 22.86 8.72 -7.21
C SER A 212 21.67 8.83 -6.25
N GLY A 213 21.08 7.70 -5.82
CA GLY A 213 19.98 7.67 -4.85
C GLY A 213 20.37 8.24 -3.49
N LEU A 214 21.56 7.92 -2.99
CA LEU A 214 22.06 8.51 -1.75
C LEU A 214 22.27 10.03 -1.87
N ALA A 215 22.82 10.48 -3.00
CA ALA A 215 22.97 11.91 -3.27
C ALA A 215 21.62 12.62 -3.41
N LEU A 216 20.63 11.95 -4.03
CA LEU A 216 19.28 12.46 -4.15
C LEU A 216 18.58 12.55 -2.78
N TYR A 217 18.73 11.54 -1.94
CA TYR A 217 18.22 11.57 -0.56
C TYR A 217 18.74 12.78 0.20
N ASP A 218 20.07 13.01 0.17
CA ASP A 218 20.70 14.15 0.84
C ASP A 218 20.18 15.47 0.24
N LYS A 219 20.01 15.55 -1.09
CA LYS A 219 19.50 16.73 -1.78
C LYS A 219 18.04 17.05 -1.44
N LEU A 220 17.19 16.02 -1.29
CA LEU A 220 15.80 16.19 -0.85
C LEU A 220 15.72 16.87 0.52
N PHE A 221 16.59 16.51 1.45
CA PHE A 221 16.65 17.16 2.76
C PHE A 221 17.33 18.54 2.73
N GLU A 222 18.35 18.76 1.89
CA GLU A 222 19.00 20.05 1.71
C GLU A 222 18.00 21.11 1.20
N VAL A 223 17.38 20.83 0.05
CA VAL A 223 16.41 21.73 -0.61
C VAL A 223 15.10 21.79 0.17
N GLY A 224 14.70 20.69 0.78
CA GLY A 224 13.45 20.57 1.50
C GLY A 224 13.36 21.39 2.79
N LYS A 225 14.48 21.94 3.30
CA LYS A 225 14.48 22.76 4.52
C LYS A 225 13.48 23.92 4.44
N GLU A 226 13.40 24.58 3.29
CA GLU A 226 12.45 25.69 3.07
C GLU A 226 10.98 25.26 3.05
N PHE A 227 10.71 23.96 2.83
CA PHE A 227 9.38 23.35 2.83
C PHE A 227 9.06 22.60 4.12
N ASN A 228 9.91 22.76 5.15
CA ASN A 228 9.80 22.03 6.42
C ASN A 228 9.82 20.51 6.21
N VAL A 229 10.77 19.99 5.40
CA VAL A 229 10.94 18.55 5.17
C VAL A 229 11.30 17.83 6.46
N LYS A 230 10.67 16.67 6.70
CA LYS A 230 11.06 15.74 7.76
C LYS A 230 11.21 14.32 7.19
N PRO A 231 12.02 13.46 7.85
CA PRO A 231 11.92 12.04 7.61
C PRO A 231 10.53 11.56 8.07
N GLY A 232 10.00 10.55 7.39
CA GLY A 232 8.72 9.98 7.73
C GLY A 232 8.59 8.53 7.29
N CYS A 233 7.40 8.02 7.43
CA CYS A 233 7.02 6.67 7.06
C CYS A 233 5.51 6.64 6.78
N PRO A 234 4.97 5.56 6.18
CA PRO A 234 3.53 5.35 6.06
C PRO A 234 2.81 5.60 7.38
N ASN A 235 1.85 6.53 7.39
CA ASN A 235 1.18 6.96 8.62
C ASN A 235 -0.12 6.17 8.84
N LEU A 236 -0.20 5.47 9.97
CA LEU A 236 -1.33 4.59 10.30
C LEU A 236 -2.66 5.35 10.39
N ILE A 237 -2.68 6.56 10.96
CA ILE A 237 -3.91 7.36 11.09
C ILE A 237 -4.40 7.77 9.70
N GLU A 238 -3.52 8.39 8.91
CA GLU A 238 -3.84 8.92 7.59
C GLU A 238 -4.32 7.81 6.65
N ARG A 239 -3.63 6.64 6.64
CA ARG A 239 -4.02 5.54 5.77
C ARG A 239 -5.39 4.95 6.12
N ILE A 240 -5.74 4.87 7.44
CA ILE A 240 -7.07 4.39 7.88
C ILE A 240 -8.14 5.41 7.48
N GLU A 241 -7.96 6.70 7.77
CA GLU A 241 -8.90 7.76 7.37
C GLU A 241 -9.19 7.71 5.87
N SER A 242 -8.16 7.45 5.09
CA SER A 242 -8.20 7.41 3.62
C SER A 242 -8.61 6.06 3.04
N ALA A 243 -8.79 5.04 3.88
CA ALA A 243 -9.04 3.65 3.49
C ALA A 243 -8.00 3.11 2.48
N LEU A 244 -6.72 3.45 2.69
CA LEU A 244 -5.62 2.82 1.98
C LEU A 244 -5.37 1.47 2.64
N LEU A 245 -5.73 0.41 1.94
CA LEU A 245 -5.66 -0.95 2.47
C LEU A 245 -4.21 -1.41 2.64
N SER A 246 -3.98 -2.21 3.65
CA SER A 246 -2.69 -2.83 3.95
C SER A 246 -2.82 -4.34 3.88
N TYR A 247 -2.17 -4.96 2.90
CA TYR A 247 -2.11 -6.42 2.79
C TYR A 247 -1.44 -7.02 4.03
N GLY A 248 -2.00 -8.09 4.55
CA GLY A 248 -1.58 -8.71 5.81
C GLY A 248 -2.17 -8.08 7.07
N ASN A 249 -2.75 -6.86 6.97
CA ASN A 249 -3.48 -6.22 8.08
C ASN A 249 -4.99 -6.17 7.80
N ASP A 250 -5.40 -5.51 6.71
CA ASP A 250 -6.83 -5.30 6.40
C ASP A 250 -7.39 -6.37 5.48
N ILE A 251 -6.57 -6.91 4.61
CA ILE A 251 -6.89 -7.91 3.59
C ILE A 251 -5.80 -8.98 3.53
N ASP A 252 -6.20 -10.19 3.21
CA ASP A 252 -5.29 -11.33 3.02
C ASP A 252 -5.86 -12.35 2.01
N ASN A 253 -5.22 -13.52 1.90
CA ASN A 253 -5.65 -14.57 0.96
C ASN A 253 -7.01 -15.22 1.29
N ASN A 254 -7.56 -15.00 2.48
CA ASN A 254 -8.91 -15.47 2.83
C ASN A 254 -10.00 -14.54 2.31
N ASP A 255 -9.63 -13.37 1.77
CA ASP A 255 -10.55 -12.36 1.28
C ASP A 255 -10.57 -12.34 -0.24
N ASN A 256 -11.69 -11.93 -0.82
CA ASN A 256 -11.77 -11.67 -2.26
C ASN A 256 -12.01 -10.18 -2.55
N PRO A 257 -11.66 -9.69 -3.75
CA PRO A 257 -11.77 -8.27 -4.08
C PRO A 257 -13.18 -7.68 -3.90
N LEU A 258 -14.25 -8.47 -4.06
CA LEU A 258 -15.63 -7.98 -3.94
C LEU A 258 -16.00 -7.74 -2.47
N GLU A 259 -15.52 -8.56 -1.54
CA GLU A 259 -15.70 -8.33 -0.10
C GLU A 259 -14.91 -7.14 0.40
N CYS A 260 -13.78 -6.83 -0.26
CA CYS A 260 -12.87 -5.75 0.14
C CYS A 260 -13.21 -4.38 -0.48
N GLY A 261 -14.33 -4.24 -1.20
CA GLY A 261 -14.72 -2.97 -1.83
C GLY A 261 -13.79 -2.58 -3.01
N LEU A 262 -13.16 -3.57 -3.64
CA LEU A 262 -12.28 -3.39 -4.80
C LEU A 262 -13.00 -3.64 -6.13
N ASP A 263 -14.34 -3.64 -6.14
CA ASP A 263 -15.20 -3.94 -7.30
C ASP A 263 -14.80 -3.17 -8.55
N LYS A 264 -14.42 -1.90 -8.41
CA LYS A 264 -14.01 -1.04 -9.53
C LYS A 264 -12.77 -1.52 -10.27
N TYR A 265 -12.01 -2.45 -9.67
CA TYR A 265 -10.83 -3.06 -10.27
C TYR A 265 -11.08 -4.49 -10.76
N VAL A 266 -12.32 -4.99 -10.66
CA VAL A 266 -12.71 -6.34 -11.06
C VAL A 266 -13.51 -6.28 -12.37
N ASN A 267 -12.90 -6.75 -13.45
CA ASN A 267 -13.50 -6.69 -14.79
C ASN A 267 -14.00 -8.07 -15.25
N LEU A 268 -15.18 -8.48 -14.76
CA LEU A 268 -15.77 -9.80 -15.08
C LEU A 268 -16.43 -9.83 -16.46
N ASP A 269 -16.89 -8.70 -16.96
CA ASP A 269 -17.71 -8.57 -18.17
C ASP A 269 -16.87 -8.24 -19.43
N THR A 270 -15.53 -8.41 -19.37
CA THR A 270 -14.60 -8.22 -20.47
C THR A 270 -14.09 -9.56 -21.00
N ASP A 271 -13.53 -9.57 -22.22
CA ASP A 271 -12.98 -10.79 -22.87
C ASP A 271 -11.62 -11.21 -22.27
N VAL A 272 -10.99 -10.37 -21.44
CA VAL A 272 -9.72 -10.73 -20.80
C VAL A 272 -9.90 -11.91 -19.86
N ASN A 273 -8.96 -12.85 -19.94
CA ASN A 273 -8.90 -13.97 -19.02
C ASN A 273 -7.90 -13.71 -17.90
N PHE A 274 -8.26 -14.10 -16.67
CA PHE A 274 -7.39 -14.04 -15.50
C PHE A 274 -7.73 -15.18 -14.54
N LEU A 275 -6.79 -15.53 -13.70
CA LEU A 275 -6.95 -16.59 -12.71
C LEU A 275 -8.08 -16.22 -11.73
N GLY A 276 -8.93 -17.18 -11.37
CA GLY A 276 -10.06 -16.98 -10.46
C GLY A 276 -11.27 -16.25 -11.05
N LYS A 277 -11.30 -15.92 -12.36
CA LYS A 277 -12.41 -15.18 -12.99
C LYS A 277 -13.76 -15.89 -12.81
N GLU A 278 -13.83 -17.19 -13.07
CA GLU A 278 -15.09 -17.93 -12.94
C GLU A 278 -15.53 -18.03 -11.47
N LYS A 279 -14.58 -18.16 -10.54
CA LYS A 279 -14.87 -18.13 -9.10
C LYS A 279 -15.43 -16.78 -8.65
N LEU A 280 -14.87 -15.66 -9.13
CA LEU A 280 -15.43 -14.33 -8.85
C LEU A 280 -16.83 -14.15 -9.45
N LYS A 281 -17.11 -14.69 -10.65
CA LYS A 281 -18.47 -14.69 -11.22
C LYS A 281 -19.46 -15.47 -10.35
N GLU A 282 -19.04 -16.64 -9.84
CA GLU A 282 -19.84 -17.42 -8.92
C GLU A 282 -20.15 -16.64 -7.64
N ILE A 283 -19.11 -16.02 -6.99
CA ILE A 283 -19.27 -15.19 -5.79
C ILE A 283 -20.20 -14.02 -6.07
N LYS A 284 -20.02 -13.31 -7.20
CA LYS A 284 -20.90 -12.19 -7.59
C LYS A 284 -22.35 -12.63 -7.74
N LYS A 285 -22.60 -13.79 -8.35
CA LYS A 285 -23.94 -14.35 -8.53
C LYS A 285 -24.61 -14.76 -7.22
N GLN A 286 -23.84 -15.35 -6.28
CA GLN A 286 -24.36 -15.76 -4.97
C GLN A 286 -24.51 -14.57 -4.01
N GLY A 287 -23.82 -13.46 -4.29
CA GLY A 287 -23.66 -12.32 -3.40
C GLY A 287 -22.63 -12.57 -2.31
N ILE A 288 -21.93 -11.52 -1.90
CA ILE A 288 -20.94 -11.58 -0.82
C ILE A 288 -21.63 -11.83 0.53
N LYS A 289 -20.92 -12.50 1.43
CA LYS A 289 -21.41 -12.85 2.78
C LYS A 289 -20.87 -11.91 3.86
N ARG A 290 -19.81 -11.19 3.57
CA ARG A 290 -19.15 -10.22 4.47
C ARG A 290 -18.60 -9.07 3.62
N ARG A 291 -18.34 -7.93 4.24
CA ARG A 291 -17.86 -6.73 3.57
C ARG A 291 -16.91 -5.94 4.45
N LEU A 292 -15.87 -5.40 3.84
CA LEU A 292 -14.96 -4.49 4.50
C LEU A 292 -15.63 -3.11 4.66
N MET A 293 -15.75 -2.66 5.90
CA MET A 293 -16.45 -1.44 6.31
C MET A 293 -15.59 -0.62 7.26
N GLY A 294 -15.91 0.66 7.39
CA GLY A 294 -15.41 1.50 8.46
C GLY A 294 -16.19 1.27 9.75
N VAL A 295 -15.52 1.43 10.90
CA VAL A 295 -16.16 1.47 12.22
C VAL A 295 -15.62 2.66 13.00
N LYS A 296 -16.53 3.51 13.53
CA LYS A 296 -16.21 4.57 14.49
C LYS A 296 -16.54 4.07 15.88
N ILE A 297 -15.57 4.13 16.80
CA ILE A 297 -15.66 3.53 18.15
C ILE A 297 -15.56 4.63 19.20
N GLU A 298 -16.45 4.63 20.17
CA GLU A 298 -16.52 5.63 21.23
C GLU A 298 -15.43 5.40 22.31
N THR A 299 -14.17 5.50 21.89
CA THR A 299 -12.97 5.46 22.76
C THR A 299 -11.86 6.31 22.16
N LYS A 300 -10.87 6.67 22.98
CA LYS A 300 -9.68 7.41 22.55
C LYS A 300 -8.43 6.52 22.42
N THR A 301 -8.51 5.27 22.84
CA THR A 301 -7.35 4.37 22.86
C THR A 301 -7.71 3.01 22.30
N ILE A 302 -6.83 2.49 21.45
CA ILE A 302 -6.90 1.13 20.92
C ILE A 302 -5.50 0.61 20.61
N ASN A 303 -5.35 -0.71 20.67
CA ASN A 303 -4.18 -1.41 20.13
C ASN A 303 -4.67 -2.63 19.34
N VAL A 304 -4.52 -2.60 18.05
CA VAL A 304 -4.93 -3.67 17.13
C VAL A 304 -3.69 -4.43 16.66
N ALA A 305 -3.01 -5.10 17.59
CA ALA A 305 -1.91 -6.03 17.27
C ALA A 305 -2.42 -7.37 16.71
N LYS A 306 -3.70 -7.66 16.88
CA LYS A 306 -4.44 -8.80 16.32
C LYS A 306 -5.86 -8.31 16.03
N SER A 307 -6.57 -8.97 15.11
CA SER A 307 -7.97 -8.66 14.87
C SER A 307 -8.80 -8.75 16.17
N ILE A 308 -9.73 -7.82 16.32
CA ILE A 308 -10.59 -7.68 17.50
C ILE A 308 -12.01 -8.02 17.08
N LYS A 309 -12.65 -8.94 17.81
CA LYS A 309 -14.02 -9.36 17.52
C LYS A 309 -15.03 -8.21 17.67
N ILE A 310 -16.01 -8.21 16.79
CA ILE A 310 -17.13 -7.29 16.78
C ILE A 310 -18.41 -8.07 17.02
N PHE A 311 -19.28 -7.53 17.87
CA PHE A 311 -20.52 -8.17 18.29
C PHE A 311 -21.73 -7.29 18.01
N ASP A 312 -22.91 -7.92 17.85
CA ASP A 312 -24.19 -7.23 17.87
C ASP A 312 -24.68 -6.94 19.29
N GLU A 313 -25.85 -6.33 19.44
CA GLU A 313 -26.46 -6.03 20.74
C GLU A 313 -26.82 -7.28 21.55
N LYS A 314 -26.98 -8.42 20.89
CA LYS A 314 -27.30 -9.73 21.49
C LYS A 314 -26.03 -10.54 21.80
N ASN A 315 -24.86 -9.94 21.62
CA ASN A 315 -23.55 -10.57 21.85
C ASN A 315 -23.21 -11.72 20.88
N ASN A 316 -23.81 -11.71 19.66
CA ASN A 316 -23.39 -12.59 18.59
C ASN A 316 -22.17 -11.96 17.87
N GLU A 317 -21.17 -12.78 17.54
CA GLU A 317 -20.01 -12.34 16.75
C GLU A 317 -20.46 -12.06 15.31
N ILE A 318 -20.25 -10.84 14.84
CA ILE A 318 -20.70 -10.36 13.53
C ILE A 318 -19.56 -9.85 12.63
N GLY A 319 -18.33 -9.89 13.08
CA GLY A 319 -17.17 -9.47 12.32
C GLY A 319 -15.94 -9.28 13.17
N GLU A 320 -14.92 -8.71 12.54
CA GLU A 320 -13.63 -8.41 13.18
C GLU A 320 -13.07 -7.07 12.74
N LEU A 321 -12.54 -6.31 13.67
CA LEU A 321 -11.77 -5.10 13.44
C LEU A 321 -10.32 -5.51 13.12
N ARG A 322 -9.83 -5.17 11.96
CA ARG A 322 -8.52 -5.56 11.44
C ARG A 322 -7.44 -4.50 11.62
N SER A 323 -7.84 -3.23 11.52
CA SER A 323 -6.99 -2.06 11.80
C SER A 323 -7.78 -1.01 12.54
N GLY A 324 -7.12 -0.24 13.39
CA GLY A 324 -7.78 0.85 14.09
C GLY A 324 -6.79 1.74 14.83
N TRP A 325 -7.09 3.03 14.88
CA TRP A 325 -6.34 4.01 15.63
C TRP A 325 -7.20 5.22 15.98
N TYR A 326 -6.78 5.98 17.00
CA TYR A 326 -7.40 7.28 17.29
C TYR A 326 -7.12 8.26 16.16
N SER A 327 -8.19 8.86 15.63
CA SER A 327 -8.08 9.91 14.63
C SER A 327 -8.30 11.28 15.28
N PRO A 328 -7.31 12.20 15.20
CA PRO A 328 -7.49 13.57 15.65
C PRO A 328 -8.62 14.30 14.89
N HIS A 329 -8.84 13.95 13.62
CA HIS A 329 -9.88 14.57 12.80
C HIS A 329 -11.30 14.20 13.27
N PHE A 330 -11.51 12.94 13.68
CA PHE A 330 -12.82 12.45 14.16
C PHE A 330 -12.95 12.50 15.68
N GLU A 331 -11.88 12.80 16.42
CA GLU A 331 -11.81 12.81 17.89
C GLU A 331 -12.24 11.50 18.56
N LYS A 332 -12.11 10.38 17.83
CA LYS A 332 -12.42 9.02 18.29
C LYS A 332 -11.59 7.98 17.54
N VAL A 333 -11.66 6.75 18.00
CA VAL A 333 -11.05 5.64 17.28
C VAL A 333 -11.87 5.35 16.01
N ILE A 334 -11.16 5.22 14.91
CA ILE A 334 -11.68 4.72 13.65
C ILE A 334 -10.95 3.43 13.26
N GLY A 335 -11.61 2.55 12.54
CA GLY A 335 -10.95 1.32 12.10
C GLY A 335 -11.62 0.67 10.91
N ILE A 336 -10.84 -0.19 10.26
CA ILE A 336 -11.27 -0.99 9.11
C ILE A 336 -11.65 -2.38 9.63
N ALA A 337 -12.84 -2.84 9.28
CA ALA A 337 -13.41 -4.07 9.80
C ALA A 337 -14.07 -4.90 8.72
N MET A 338 -13.95 -6.22 8.80
CA MET A 338 -14.71 -7.15 8.00
C MET A 338 -16.01 -7.50 8.74
N ILE A 339 -17.16 -7.12 8.19
CA ILE A 339 -18.47 -7.26 8.82
C ILE A 339 -19.34 -8.26 8.04
N MET A 340 -19.99 -9.17 8.75
CA MET A 340 -20.89 -10.18 8.19
C MET A 340 -22.24 -9.58 7.77
N LYS A 341 -22.86 -10.14 6.74
CA LYS A 341 -24.25 -9.85 6.39
C LYS A 341 -25.18 -10.36 7.52
N PRO A 342 -26.22 -9.60 7.92
CA PRO A 342 -26.70 -8.32 7.36
C PRO A 342 -26.16 -7.06 8.07
N TYR A 343 -25.13 -7.15 8.90
CA TYR A 343 -24.70 -6.12 9.85
C TYR A 343 -23.81 -5.02 9.27
N TRP A 344 -23.55 -4.99 7.96
CA TRP A 344 -22.70 -3.95 7.34
C TRP A 344 -23.42 -2.68 6.90
N GLU A 345 -24.70 -2.53 7.26
CA GLU A 345 -25.45 -1.31 6.94
C GLU A 345 -24.87 -0.09 7.67
N VAL A 346 -24.81 1.03 6.97
CA VAL A 346 -24.32 2.29 7.56
C VAL A 346 -25.18 2.68 8.76
N SER A 347 -24.51 3.07 9.83
CA SER A 347 -25.12 3.38 11.14
C SER A 347 -25.56 2.17 11.98
N GLN A 348 -25.32 0.94 11.54
CA GLN A 348 -25.48 -0.25 12.38
C GLN A 348 -24.67 -0.09 13.66
N LEU A 349 -25.32 -0.29 14.81
CA LEU A 349 -24.65 -0.30 16.12
C LEU A 349 -23.95 -1.62 16.32
N VAL A 350 -22.74 -1.55 16.86
CA VAL A 350 -21.88 -2.71 17.14
C VAL A 350 -21.18 -2.54 18.49
N LYS A 351 -20.72 -3.64 19.06
CA LYS A 351 -19.92 -3.67 20.28
C LYS A 351 -18.55 -4.25 20.00
N ILE A 352 -17.51 -3.61 20.51
CA ILE A 352 -16.13 -4.02 20.35
C ILE A 352 -15.50 -4.24 21.72
N GLU A 353 -14.94 -5.43 21.95
CA GLU A 353 -14.25 -5.75 23.20
C GLU A 353 -12.76 -5.42 23.11
N ILE A 354 -12.31 -4.37 23.79
CA ILE A 354 -10.92 -3.94 23.84
C ILE A 354 -10.41 -4.08 25.28
N ASN A 355 -9.38 -4.90 25.53
CA ASN A 355 -8.80 -5.09 26.85
C ASN A 355 -9.84 -5.48 27.94
N LYS A 356 -10.80 -6.34 27.61
CA LYS A 356 -11.91 -6.78 28.49
C LYS A 356 -12.91 -5.66 28.82
N GLN A 357 -12.90 -4.57 28.11
CA GLN A 357 -13.91 -3.50 28.16
C GLN A 357 -14.67 -3.46 26.87
N THR A 358 -15.98 -3.31 26.93
CA THR A 358 -16.85 -3.22 25.76
C THR A 358 -17.10 -1.75 25.44
N PHE A 359 -16.90 -1.39 24.18
CA PHE A 359 -17.15 -0.06 23.66
C PHE A 359 -18.22 -0.12 22.57
N ASP A 360 -19.07 0.89 22.55
CA ASP A 360 -20.03 1.08 21.47
C ASP A 360 -19.32 1.59 20.22
N GLY A 361 -19.77 1.11 19.07
CA GLY A 361 -19.29 1.53 17.77
C GLY A 361 -20.41 1.65 16.76
N LYS A 362 -20.10 2.26 15.64
CA LYS A 362 -21.03 2.45 14.53
C LYS A 362 -20.34 2.15 13.22
N VAL A 363 -21.00 1.30 12.40
CA VAL A 363 -20.54 0.99 11.04
C VAL A 363 -20.71 2.22 10.15
N CYS A 364 -19.77 2.46 9.26
CA CYS A 364 -19.80 3.52 8.26
C CYS A 364 -19.11 3.08 6.96
N ASP A 365 -19.33 3.84 5.90
CA ASP A 365 -18.65 3.62 4.62
C ASP A 365 -17.14 3.90 4.71
N LEU A 366 -16.39 3.35 3.78
CA LEU A 366 -15.00 3.66 3.49
C LEU A 366 -14.90 4.40 2.14
N PRO A 367 -14.00 5.41 2.01
CA PRO A 367 -13.13 5.98 3.05
C PRO A 367 -13.90 6.81 4.08
N PHE A 368 -13.24 7.11 5.21
CA PHE A 368 -13.82 7.98 6.24
C PHE A 368 -13.86 9.45 5.82
N ILE A 369 -12.91 9.87 4.91
CA ILE A 369 -12.73 11.25 4.40
C ILE A 369 -12.70 11.27 2.87
#